data_510f2f22fbea4311fea2711ee0e5cb28
#
_entry.id   510f2f22fbea4311fea2711ee0e5cb28
#
_cell.length_a   1.000
_cell.length_b   1.000
_cell.length_c   1.000
_cell.angle_alpha   90.00
_cell.angle_beta   90.00
_cell.angle_gamma   90.00
#
_symmetry.space_group_name_H-M   'P 1'
#
loop_
_entity.id
_entity.type
_entity.pdbx_description
1 polymer ?
#
loop_
_entity_poly.entity_id
_entity_poly.type
_entity_poly.pdbx_seq_one_letter_code
_entity_poly.pdbx_strand_id
1 'polypeptide(L)'
;MENPFRPSEKDPRILAITGLAAFASLLIIAFIDKGFDDPYLIASFGATAVLIYGAPKAPFSQPKNVFFGHLFSAIIGVGIACIFDGLGLFNDYYPIAIALAVSLAIIVMMLTGTIHPPGGATALTCVLNGYFGWEFIFRPVMLGVILMMIVAYGANYLRSKCEETKE
;
A
#
# COMPACT_ATOMS: atom_id res chain seq x y z
N MET A 1 -9.53 -25.66 7.71
CA MET A 1 -9.04 -24.30 7.42
C MET A 1 -10.13 -23.59 6.64
N GLU A 2 -10.73 -22.57 7.23
CA GLU A 2 -11.66 -21.73 6.47
C GLU A 2 -10.86 -21.00 5.38
N ASN A 3 -11.41 -21.00 4.16
CA ASN A 3 -10.80 -20.28 3.04
C ASN A 3 -10.89 -18.77 3.32
N PRO A 4 -9.76 -18.06 3.56
CA PRO A 4 -9.79 -16.63 3.85
C PRO A 4 -10.33 -15.79 2.70
N PHE A 5 -10.50 -16.39 1.51
CA PHE A 5 -11.07 -15.81 0.32
C PHE A 5 -12.50 -16.31 0.05
N ARG A 6 -13.15 -16.94 1.04
CA ARG A 6 -14.56 -17.29 0.89
C ARG A 6 -15.37 -16.00 0.81
N PRO A 7 -16.05 -15.72 -0.28
CA PRO A 7 -16.99 -14.61 -0.32
C PRO A 7 -18.25 -14.97 0.45
N SER A 8 -18.29 -14.61 1.73
CA SER A 8 -19.55 -14.29 2.42
C SER A 8 -20.30 -13.13 1.73
N GLU A 9 -19.79 -12.69 0.70
CA GLU A 9 -19.54 -11.39 0.10
C GLU A 9 -20.15 -11.25 -1.29
N LYS A 10 -21.05 -12.14 -1.66
CA LYS A 10 -22.02 -11.89 -2.73
C LYS A 10 -23.19 -11.00 -2.26
N ASP A 11 -23.16 -10.51 -1.02
CA ASP A 11 -24.15 -9.52 -0.57
C ASP A 11 -23.93 -8.20 -1.31
N PRO A 12 -24.92 -7.73 -2.09
CA PRO A 12 -24.80 -6.48 -2.85
C PRO A 12 -24.42 -5.26 -1.97
N ARG A 13 -24.84 -5.27 -0.69
CA ARG A 13 -24.51 -4.20 0.26
C ARG A 13 -23.02 -4.20 0.57
N ILE A 14 -22.43 -5.38 0.83
CA ILE A 14 -21.00 -5.53 1.10
C ILE A 14 -20.18 -5.15 -0.13
N LEU A 15 -20.62 -5.58 -1.33
CA LEU A 15 -19.95 -5.20 -2.59
C LEU A 15 -20.00 -3.68 -2.81
N ALA A 16 -21.15 -3.06 -2.56
CA ALA A 16 -21.30 -1.61 -2.67
C ALA A 16 -20.40 -0.86 -1.69
N ILE A 17 -20.38 -1.25 -0.40
CA ILE A 17 -19.49 -0.66 0.62
C ILE A 17 -18.03 -0.79 0.20
N THR A 18 -17.62 -1.97 -0.26
CA THR A 18 -16.25 -2.23 -0.73
C THR A 18 -15.86 -1.32 -1.90
N GLY A 19 -16.69 -1.26 -2.93
CA GLY A 19 -16.44 -0.44 -4.11
C GLY A 19 -16.42 1.05 -3.80
N LEU A 20 -17.39 1.53 -3.03
CA LEU A 20 -17.47 2.94 -2.63
C LEU A 20 -16.31 3.36 -1.73
N ALA A 21 -15.87 2.52 -0.80
CA ALA A 21 -14.73 2.80 0.07
C ALA A 21 -13.42 2.86 -0.74
N ALA A 22 -13.19 1.91 -1.65
CA ALA A 22 -12.04 1.93 -2.54
C ALA A 22 -12.05 3.19 -3.42
N PHE A 23 -13.19 3.48 -4.05
CA PHE A 23 -13.36 4.68 -4.87
C PHE A 23 -13.11 5.97 -4.09
N ALA A 24 -13.74 6.12 -2.92
CA ALA A 24 -13.61 7.33 -2.10
C ALA A 24 -12.18 7.57 -1.64
N SER A 25 -11.49 6.54 -1.14
CA SER A 25 -10.11 6.68 -0.65
C SER A 25 -9.14 7.05 -1.77
N LEU A 26 -9.22 6.36 -2.91
CA LEU A 26 -8.35 6.67 -4.06
C LEU A 26 -8.68 8.02 -4.68
N LEU A 27 -9.96 8.41 -4.71
CA LEU A 27 -10.39 9.72 -5.19
C LEU A 27 -9.85 10.86 -4.31
N ILE A 28 -9.91 10.71 -2.97
CA ILE A 28 -9.34 11.69 -2.04
C ILE A 28 -7.84 11.85 -2.29
N ILE A 29 -7.10 10.74 -2.41
CA ILE A 29 -5.66 10.77 -2.68
C ILE A 29 -5.39 11.42 -4.04
N ALA A 30 -6.16 11.09 -5.08
CA ALA A 30 -6.01 11.67 -6.41
C ALA A 30 -6.30 13.19 -6.45
N PHE A 31 -7.24 13.67 -5.64
CA PHE A 31 -7.49 15.12 -5.51
C PHE A 31 -6.36 15.83 -4.75
N ILE A 32 -5.77 15.18 -3.74
CA ILE A 32 -4.57 15.69 -3.07
C ILE A 32 -3.41 15.75 -4.09
N ASP A 33 -3.21 14.69 -4.87
CA ASP A 33 -2.22 14.59 -5.94
C ASP A 33 -2.32 15.76 -6.93
N LYS A 34 -3.55 16.05 -7.38
CA LYS A 34 -3.81 17.16 -8.32
C LYS A 34 -3.46 18.55 -7.76
N GLY A 35 -3.41 18.70 -6.45
CA GLY A 35 -3.11 19.96 -5.77
C GLY A 35 -1.62 20.21 -5.53
N PHE A 36 -0.75 19.24 -5.83
CA PHE A 36 0.69 19.30 -5.61
C PHE A 36 1.43 18.83 -6.87
N ASP A 37 2.62 19.33 -7.08
CA ASP A 37 3.47 18.96 -8.25
C ASP A 37 4.08 17.54 -8.12
N ASP A 38 4.01 16.93 -6.93
CA ASP A 38 4.52 15.59 -6.65
C ASP A 38 3.42 14.53 -6.75
N PRO A 39 3.68 13.34 -7.33
CA PRO A 39 2.68 12.29 -7.44
C PRO A 39 2.36 11.65 -6.08
N TYR A 40 1.14 11.88 -5.59
CA TYR A 40 0.62 11.26 -4.38
C TYR A 40 -0.04 9.90 -4.64
N LEU A 41 -0.57 9.70 -5.85
CA LEU A 41 -1.20 8.45 -6.24
C LEU A 41 -0.16 7.48 -6.82
N ILE A 42 0.31 6.56 -6.01
CA ILE A 42 1.25 5.51 -6.42
C ILE A 42 0.54 4.19 -6.72
N ALA A 43 1.05 3.44 -7.69
CA ALA A 43 0.44 2.19 -8.15
C ALA A 43 0.22 1.15 -7.03
N SER A 44 1.07 1.14 -6.01
CA SER A 44 0.94 0.25 -4.85
C SER A 44 -0.36 0.48 -4.06
N PHE A 45 -0.95 1.68 -4.09
CA PHE A 45 -2.23 1.96 -3.43
C PHE A 45 -3.40 1.21 -4.07
N GLY A 46 -3.38 1.00 -5.39
CA GLY A 46 -4.36 0.16 -6.06
C GLY A 46 -4.34 -1.28 -5.52
N ALA A 47 -3.14 -1.87 -5.38
CA ALA A 47 -2.99 -3.20 -4.80
C ALA A 47 -3.36 -3.24 -3.31
N THR A 48 -3.02 -2.20 -2.55
CA THR A 48 -3.44 -2.04 -1.14
C THR A 48 -4.96 -1.99 -1.02
N ALA A 49 -5.64 -1.22 -1.89
CA ALA A 49 -7.09 -1.12 -1.89
C ALA A 49 -7.76 -2.49 -2.09
N VAL A 50 -7.26 -3.32 -3.01
CA VAL A 50 -7.76 -4.69 -3.20
C VAL A 50 -7.69 -5.50 -1.90
N LEU A 51 -6.59 -5.39 -1.17
CA LEU A 51 -6.41 -6.12 0.08
C LEU A 51 -7.29 -5.59 1.20
N ILE A 52 -7.19 -4.29 1.53
CA ILE A 52 -7.86 -3.74 2.73
C ILE A 52 -9.37 -3.62 2.59
N TYR A 53 -9.88 -3.45 1.36
CA TYR A 53 -11.32 -3.40 1.08
C TYR A 53 -11.86 -4.74 0.58
N GLY A 54 -11.13 -5.45 -0.27
CA GLY A 54 -11.59 -6.72 -0.87
C GLY A 54 -11.36 -7.94 0.03
N ALA A 55 -10.29 -7.96 0.83
CA ALA A 55 -9.93 -9.07 1.69
C ALA A 55 -9.48 -8.62 3.10
N PRO A 56 -10.30 -7.86 3.85
CA PRO A 56 -9.88 -7.22 5.11
C PRO A 56 -9.48 -8.20 6.22
N LYS A 57 -9.99 -9.44 6.17
CA LYS A 57 -9.65 -10.50 7.14
C LYS A 57 -8.34 -11.23 6.81
N ALA A 58 -7.76 -10.97 5.62
CA ALA A 58 -6.50 -11.59 5.23
C ALA A 58 -5.33 -11.10 6.11
N PRO A 59 -4.36 -11.95 6.42
CA PRO A 59 -3.19 -11.55 7.22
C PRO A 59 -2.47 -10.33 6.66
N PHE A 60 -2.31 -10.25 5.33
CA PHE A 60 -1.62 -9.17 4.64
C PHE A 60 -2.38 -7.83 4.63
N SER A 61 -3.67 -7.85 5.00
CA SER A 61 -4.55 -6.68 5.07
C SER A 61 -4.61 -6.06 6.46
N GLN A 62 -3.95 -6.67 7.44
CA GLN A 62 -3.99 -6.17 8.81
C GLN A 62 -3.28 -4.80 8.92
N PRO A 63 -3.77 -3.87 9.76
CA PRO A 63 -3.24 -2.51 9.87
C PRO A 63 -1.73 -2.46 10.10
N LYS A 64 -1.20 -3.35 10.95
CA LYS A 64 0.23 -3.48 11.20
C LYS A 64 1.01 -3.77 9.91
N ASN A 65 0.52 -4.72 9.11
CA ASN A 65 1.19 -5.14 7.87
C ASN A 65 1.13 -4.04 6.82
N VAL A 66 -0.04 -3.40 6.66
CA VAL A 66 -0.21 -2.29 5.72
C VAL A 66 0.72 -1.14 6.06
N PHE A 67 0.69 -0.67 7.30
CA PHE A 67 1.48 0.48 7.75
C PHE A 67 2.98 0.22 7.63
N PHE A 68 3.47 -0.81 8.32
CA PHE A 68 4.91 -1.10 8.37
C PHE A 68 5.44 -1.70 7.07
N GLY A 69 4.62 -2.44 6.32
CA GLY A 69 4.98 -2.94 5.00
C GLY A 69 5.31 -1.81 4.03
N HIS A 70 4.47 -0.79 3.95
CA HIS A 70 4.76 0.40 3.14
C HIS A 70 5.91 1.22 3.69
N LEU A 71 5.97 1.45 5.02
CA LEU A 71 7.02 2.24 5.64
C LEU A 71 8.40 1.67 5.37
N PHE A 72 8.62 0.40 5.70
CA PHE A 72 9.93 -0.24 5.49
C PHE A 72 10.31 -0.31 4.01
N SER A 73 9.34 -0.60 3.16
CA SER A 73 9.56 -0.64 1.71
C SER A 73 9.94 0.72 1.14
N ALA A 74 9.30 1.80 1.59
CA ALA A 74 9.65 3.16 1.17
C ALA A 74 11.05 3.57 1.66
N ILE A 75 11.39 3.28 2.94
CA ILE A 75 12.73 3.55 3.49
C ILE A 75 13.80 2.83 2.67
N ILE A 76 13.61 1.56 2.38
CA ILE A 76 14.56 0.75 1.60
C ILE A 76 14.65 1.25 0.17
N GLY A 77 13.50 1.49 -0.47
CA GLY A 77 13.47 1.96 -1.87
C GLY A 77 14.17 3.30 -2.05
N VAL A 78 13.85 4.29 -1.23
CA VAL A 78 14.53 5.61 -1.24
C VAL A 78 16.01 5.46 -0.89
N GLY A 79 16.35 4.67 0.14
CA GLY A 79 17.74 4.45 0.55
C GLY A 79 18.59 3.84 -0.57
N ILE A 80 18.08 2.82 -1.27
CA ILE A 80 18.79 2.21 -2.41
C ILE A 80 18.91 3.21 -3.58
N ALA A 81 17.84 3.95 -3.89
CA ALA A 81 17.90 4.98 -4.93
C ALA A 81 19.00 6.04 -4.61
N CYS A 82 19.02 6.55 -3.37
CA CYS A 82 20.04 7.50 -2.92
C CYS A 82 21.48 6.93 -2.99
N ILE A 83 21.66 5.67 -2.61
CA ILE A 83 23.00 5.02 -2.67
C ILE A 83 23.48 4.93 -4.11
N PHE A 84 22.64 4.45 -5.03
CA PHE A 84 23.02 4.31 -6.43
C PHE A 84 23.26 5.66 -7.11
N ASP A 85 22.45 6.67 -6.78
CA ASP A 85 22.65 8.04 -7.26
C ASP A 85 23.97 8.65 -6.74
N GLY A 86 24.20 8.57 -5.43
CA GLY A 86 25.42 9.08 -4.80
C GLY A 86 26.72 8.40 -5.29
N LEU A 87 26.61 7.17 -5.78
CA LEU A 87 27.74 6.46 -6.42
C LEU A 87 27.87 6.76 -7.93
N GLY A 88 26.94 7.53 -8.51
CA GLY A 88 26.89 7.80 -9.96
C GLY A 88 26.49 6.56 -10.79
N LEU A 89 25.88 5.55 -10.15
CA LEU A 89 25.53 4.27 -10.79
C LEU A 89 24.05 4.18 -11.21
N PHE A 90 23.24 5.17 -10.83
CA PHE A 90 21.80 5.06 -10.97
C PHE A 90 21.35 4.83 -12.42
N ASN A 91 21.82 5.65 -13.36
CA ASN A 91 21.40 5.59 -14.77
C ASN A 91 21.77 4.27 -15.45
N ASP A 92 22.94 3.72 -15.14
CA ASP A 92 23.45 2.50 -15.79
C ASP A 92 22.93 1.21 -15.12
N TYR A 93 22.68 1.26 -13.81
CA TYR A 93 22.40 0.07 -12.99
C TYR A 93 21.04 0.12 -12.26
N TYR A 94 20.12 1.02 -12.64
CA TYR A 94 18.80 1.09 -11.99
C TYR A 94 18.01 -0.24 -11.97
N PRO A 95 18.15 -1.18 -12.94
CA PRO A 95 17.47 -2.47 -12.84
C PRO A 95 17.98 -3.31 -11.67
N ILE A 96 19.29 -3.21 -11.36
CA ILE A 96 19.88 -3.87 -10.20
C ILE A 96 19.38 -3.21 -8.92
N ALA A 97 19.32 -1.88 -8.89
CA ALA A 97 18.80 -1.12 -7.75
C ALA A 97 17.34 -1.50 -7.45
N ILE A 98 16.48 -1.63 -8.49
CA ILE A 98 15.09 -2.09 -8.34
C ILE A 98 15.04 -3.49 -7.71
N ALA A 99 15.77 -4.45 -8.28
CA ALA A 99 15.77 -5.82 -7.80
C ALA A 99 16.25 -5.91 -6.34
N LEU A 100 17.29 -5.16 -6.01
CA LEU A 100 17.85 -5.10 -4.66
C LEU A 100 16.85 -4.47 -3.66
N ALA A 101 16.22 -3.35 -4.03
CA ALA A 101 15.25 -2.67 -3.17
C ALA A 101 14.06 -3.58 -2.84
N VAL A 102 13.49 -4.23 -3.85
CA VAL A 102 12.35 -5.14 -3.65
C VAL A 102 12.76 -6.35 -2.81
N SER A 103 13.91 -6.96 -3.10
CA SER A 103 14.39 -8.13 -2.37
C SER A 103 14.65 -7.82 -0.89
N LEU A 104 15.29 -6.69 -0.60
CA LEU A 104 15.53 -6.25 0.78
C LEU A 104 14.22 -5.90 1.50
N ALA A 105 13.26 -5.26 0.82
CA ALA A 105 11.95 -4.97 1.38
C ALA A 105 11.22 -6.26 1.78
N ILE A 106 11.25 -7.30 0.94
CA ILE A 106 10.69 -8.61 1.27
C ILE A 106 11.34 -9.19 2.51
N ILE A 107 12.67 -9.20 2.58
CA ILE A 107 13.42 -9.73 3.72
C ILE A 107 13.04 -9.00 5.01
N VAL A 108 13.02 -7.68 4.99
CA VAL A 108 12.67 -6.88 6.18
C VAL A 108 11.22 -7.10 6.60
N MET A 109 10.28 -7.16 5.66
CA MET A 109 8.88 -7.49 5.97
C MET A 109 8.73 -8.90 6.57
N MET A 110 9.52 -9.88 6.11
CA MET A 110 9.52 -11.23 6.68
C MET A 110 10.10 -11.24 8.11
N LEU A 111 11.22 -10.57 8.34
CA LEU A 111 11.87 -10.50 9.66
C LEU A 111 11.01 -9.77 10.69
N THR A 112 10.25 -8.76 10.29
CA THR A 112 9.40 -7.97 11.19
C THR A 112 7.97 -8.52 11.33
N GLY A 113 7.62 -9.55 10.55
CA GLY A 113 6.26 -10.09 10.50
C GLY A 113 5.24 -9.06 10.00
N THR A 114 5.63 -8.24 9.01
CA THR A 114 4.79 -7.18 8.44
C THR A 114 4.58 -7.37 6.94
N ILE A 115 4.50 -8.61 6.48
CA ILE A 115 4.33 -8.91 5.05
C ILE A 115 3.07 -8.24 4.52
N HIS A 116 3.27 -7.32 3.58
CA HIS A 116 2.24 -6.63 2.82
C HIS A 116 2.69 -6.54 1.35
N PRO A 117 2.16 -7.37 0.45
CA PRO A 117 2.65 -7.45 -0.93
C PRO A 117 2.73 -6.10 -1.67
N PRO A 118 1.77 -5.17 -1.51
CA PRO A 118 1.88 -3.84 -2.11
C PRO A 118 3.09 -3.03 -1.66
N GLY A 119 3.67 -3.35 -0.48
CA GLY A 119 4.94 -2.75 -0.03
C GLY A 119 6.07 -3.00 -1.02
N GLY A 120 6.17 -4.22 -1.58
CA GLY A 120 7.15 -4.51 -2.64
C GLY A 120 7.03 -3.58 -3.84
N ALA A 121 5.80 -3.29 -4.27
CA ALA A 121 5.55 -2.31 -5.32
C ALA A 121 5.94 -0.88 -4.91
N THR A 122 5.83 -0.52 -3.62
CA THR A 122 6.31 0.78 -3.12
C THR A 122 7.83 0.89 -3.25
N ALA A 123 8.59 -0.12 -2.83
CA ALA A 123 10.05 -0.14 -2.97
C ALA A 123 10.48 -0.03 -4.45
N LEU A 124 9.78 -0.77 -5.33
CA LEU A 124 9.99 -0.69 -6.77
C LEU A 124 9.75 0.73 -7.30
N THR A 125 8.62 1.34 -6.92
CA THR A 125 8.24 2.69 -7.38
C THR A 125 9.27 3.75 -6.96
N CYS A 126 9.82 3.66 -5.75
CA CYS A 126 10.85 4.58 -5.29
C CYS A 126 12.06 4.61 -6.23
N VAL A 127 12.56 3.45 -6.61
CA VAL A 127 13.73 3.35 -7.50
C VAL A 127 13.35 3.67 -8.94
N LEU A 128 12.25 3.10 -9.46
CA LEU A 128 11.84 3.25 -10.85
C LEU A 128 11.64 4.72 -11.26
N ASN A 129 11.11 5.53 -10.35
CA ASN A 129 10.84 6.95 -10.58
C ASN A 129 11.96 7.88 -10.09
N GLY A 130 13.05 7.33 -9.54
CA GLY A 130 14.18 8.12 -9.06
C GLY A 130 13.81 9.03 -7.88
N TYR A 131 13.05 8.52 -6.90
CA TYR A 131 12.74 9.28 -5.70
C TYR A 131 13.92 9.25 -4.73
N PHE A 132 14.73 10.30 -4.74
CA PHE A 132 15.91 10.45 -3.89
C PHE A 132 15.64 11.22 -2.59
N GLY A 133 14.43 11.78 -2.44
CA GLY A 133 14.03 12.56 -1.26
C GLY A 133 13.33 11.69 -0.20
N TRP A 134 13.75 11.84 1.07
CA TRP A 134 13.12 11.16 2.21
C TRP A 134 11.69 11.64 2.46
N GLU A 135 11.32 12.83 1.99
CA GLU A 135 9.96 13.38 2.01
C GLU A 135 8.96 12.47 1.33
N PHE A 136 9.37 11.69 0.31
CA PHE A 136 8.53 10.71 -0.37
C PHE A 136 7.95 9.65 0.59
N ILE A 137 8.68 9.30 1.65
CA ILE A 137 8.22 8.36 2.66
C ILE A 137 6.99 8.93 3.38
N PHE A 138 7.04 10.19 3.77
CA PHE A 138 5.94 10.84 4.50
C PHE A 138 4.82 11.24 3.53
N ARG A 139 5.19 11.77 2.39
CA ARG A 139 4.34 12.25 1.31
C ARG A 139 4.91 11.76 -0.03
N PRO A 140 4.22 10.87 -0.78
CA PRO A 140 2.82 10.43 -0.62
C PRO A 140 2.61 9.18 0.25
N VAL A 141 3.66 8.37 0.52
CA VAL A 141 3.47 6.99 0.98
C VAL A 141 2.67 6.91 2.28
N MET A 142 3.19 7.49 3.38
CA MET A 142 2.53 7.32 4.69
C MET A 142 1.21 8.08 4.79
N LEU A 143 1.12 9.27 4.19
CA LEU A 143 -0.12 10.02 4.16
C LEU A 143 -1.22 9.23 3.42
N GLY A 144 -0.91 8.68 2.25
CA GLY A 144 -1.85 7.86 1.47
C GLY A 144 -2.27 6.60 2.22
N VAL A 145 -1.33 5.89 2.82
CA VAL A 145 -1.60 4.69 3.63
C VAL A 145 -2.52 5.01 4.80
N ILE A 146 -2.25 6.07 5.55
CA ILE A 146 -3.08 6.48 6.70
C ILE A 146 -4.50 6.83 6.25
N LEU A 147 -4.66 7.60 5.18
CA LEU A 147 -5.97 7.92 4.62
C LEU A 147 -6.75 6.67 4.20
N MET A 148 -6.10 5.74 3.50
CA MET A 148 -6.72 4.47 3.11
C MET A 148 -7.14 3.64 4.33
N MET A 149 -6.32 3.57 5.37
CA MET A 149 -6.62 2.84 6.61
C MET A 149 -7.81 3.45 7.37
N ILE A 150 -7.91 4.78 7.42
CA ILE A 150 -9.06 5.48 8.04
C ILE A 150 -10.37 5.10 7.31
N VAL A 151 -10.37 5.18 5.99
CA VAL A 151 -11.54 4.79 5.18
C VAL A 151 -11.85 3.30 5.34
N ALA A 152 -10.80 2.44 5.37
CA ALA A 152 -10.98 1.00 5.57
C ALA A 152 -11.58 0.67 6.93
N TYR A 153 -11.20 1.38 7.98
CA TYR A 153 -11.80 1.21 9.31
C TYR A 153 -13.31 1.49 9.28
N GLY A 154 -13.73 2.61 8.69
CA GLY A 154 -15.13 2.96 8.50
C GLY A 154 -15.91 1.94 7.66
N ALA A 155 -15.32 1.51 6.53
CA ALA A 155 -15.92 0.52 5.65
C ALA A 155 -16.13 -0.83 6.35
N ASN A 156 -15.12 -1.31 7.09
CA ASN A 156 -15.20 -2.56 7.82
C ASN A 156 -16.20 -2.52 8.95
N TYR A 157 -16.35 -1.36 9.63
CA TYR A 157 -17.41 -1.15 10.61
C TYR A 157 -18.82 -1.25 9.98
N LEU A 158 -19.02 -0.65 8.81
CA LEU A 158 -20.30 -0.75 8.09
C LEU A 158 -20.59 -2.19 7.62
N ARG A 159 -19.56 -2.91 7.20
CA ARG A 159 -19.68 -4.33 6.80
C ARG A 159 -20.10 -5.21 7.98
N SER A 160 -19.49 -5.03 9.16
CA SER A 160 -19.87 -5.82 10.34
C SER A 160 -21.33 -5.63 10.73
N LYS A 161 -21.85 -4.41 10.59
CA LYS A 161 -23.28 -4.13 10.79
C LYS A 161 -24.19 -4.85 9.79
N CYS A 162 -23.76 -4.97 8.55
CA CYS A 162 -24.50 -5.74 7.54
C CYS A 162 -24.47 -7.24 7.80
N GLU A 163 -23.39 -7.77 8.40
CA GLU A 163 -23.27 -9.18 8.78
C GLU A 163 -24.19 -9.50 9.99
N GLU A 164 -24.18 -8.66 11.03
CA GLU A 164 -25.04 -8.80 12.22
C GLU A 164 -26.56 -8.81 11.91
N THR A 165 -26.99 -8.13 10.86
CA THR A 165 -28.43 -8.04 10.49
C THR A 165 -28.94 -9.33 9.83
N LYS A 166 -28.09 -10.31 9.57
CA LYS A 166 -28.44 -11.59 8.93
C LYS A 166 -28.58 -12.75 9.93
N GLU A 167 -28.14 -12.58 11.17
CA GLU A 167 -28.34 -13.53 12.27
C GLU A 167 -29.68 -13.23 12.99
#